data_5eb3ec30c5b18d97f4637582b419e341
#
_entry.id   5eb3ec30c5b18d97f4637582b419e341
#
_cell.length_a   1.000
_cell.length_b   1.000
_cell.length_c   1.000
_cell.angle_alpha   90.00
_cell.angle_beta   90.00
_cell.angle_gamma   90.00
#
_symmetry.space_group_name_H-M   'P 1'
#
loop_
_entity.id
_entity.type
_entity.pdbx_description
1 polymer ?
#
loop_
_entity_poly.entity_id
_entity_poly.type
_entity_poly.pdbx_seq_one_letter_code
_entity_poly.pdbx_strand_id
1 'polypeptide(L)'
;MEYGIWTLIPVLFVIAFALKTKRTLEPLIFGTLLTYVITSAARIPSEGVYALSHIATDWMDAFFRVATDYSHQWVFLVCALFGSLITLLGESHGTLGFTRALGKLCRGPRSTMMVTWIMGILIFVDDYLNIMTLSTCMKKLTDQRRVPREALSYIIDSTGAPVCAILPFSTWAIFFSGLFFTQPGIAELGYGTAIETFYHVIPFAFYAIAAVIIVPLFIVGVVPKLGRMRTAYRLSLIHISEPT
;
A
#
# COMPACT_ATOMS: atom_id res chain seq x y z
N MET A 1 -15.08 4.54 28.24
CA MET A 1 -15.29 3.10 28.42
C MET A 1 -14.12 2.38 27.75
N GLU A 2 -13.37 1.57 28.49
CA GLU A 2 -12.34 0.74 27.90
C GLU A 2 -12.99 -0.55 27.40
N TYR A 3 -13.10 -0.70 26.10
CA TYR A 3 -13.72 -1.89 25.48
C TYR A 3 -12.81 -3.13 25.56
N GLY A 4 -11.56 -2.98 26.04
CA GLY A 4 -10.63 -4.08 26.26
C GLY A 4 -10.48 -5.02 25.07
N ILE A 5 -10.60 -6.32 25.32
CA ILE A 5 -10.40 -7.36 24.30
C ILE A 5 -11.48 -7.37 23.21
N TRP A 6 -12.65 -6.75 23.45
CA TRP A 6 -13.75 -6.67 22.50
C TRP A 6 -13.41 -5.85 21.26
N THR A 7 -12.42 -4.94 21.34
CA THR A 7 -11.93 -4.15 20.19
C THR A 7 -11.26 -5.01 19.12
N LEU A 8 -10.80 -6.20 19.49
CA LEU A 8 -10.16 -7.13 18.53
C LEU A 8 -11.18 -7.83 17.63
N ILE A 9 -12.44 -7.96 18.04
CA ILE A 9 -13.45 -8.72 17.31
C ILE A 9 -13.68 -8.14 15.91
N PRO A 10 -13.95 -6.83 15.71
CA PRO A 10 -14.14 -6.26 14.38
C PRO A 10 -12.90 -6.43 13.49
N VAL A 11 -11.71 -6.28 14.05
CA VAL A 11 -10.45 -6.41 13.30
C VAL A 11 -10.26 -7.85 12.82
N LEU A 12 -10.40 -8.83 13.70
CA LEU A 12 -10.28 -10.25 13.36
C LEU A 12 -11.37 -10.67 12.36
N PHE A 13 -12.60 -10.16 12.53
CA PHE A 13 -13.69 -10.38 11.57
C PHE A 13 -13.34 -9.87 10.17
N VAL A 14 -12.87 -8.63 10.05
CA VAL A 14 -12.48 -8.04 8.77
C VAL A 14 -11.39 -8.86 8.10
N ILE A 15 -10.35 -9.24 8.84
CA ILE A 15 -9.24 -10.04 8.30
C ILE A 15 -9.73 -11.41 7.84
N ALA A 16 -10.48 -12.13 8.68
CA ALA A 16 -10.99 -13.46 8.34
C ALA A 16 -11.94 -13.41 7.13
N PHE A 17 -12.82 -12.41 7.09
CA PHE A 17 -13.77 -12.24 6.00
C PHE A 17 -13.08 -11.84 4.69
N ALA A 18 -12.10 -10.94 4.72
CA ALA A 18 -11.30 -10.55 3.56
C ALA A 18 -10.50 -11.73 3.00
N LEU A 19 -9.86 -12.53 3.85
CA LEU A 19 -9.12 -13.73 3.43
C LEU A 19 -10.03 -14.78 2.78
N LYS A 20 -11.26 -14.95 3.29
CA LYS A 20 -12.23 -15.92 2.76
C LYS A 20 -12.83 -15.47 1.44
N THR A 21 -13.21 -14.19 1.32
CA THR A 21 -13.91 -13.66 0.14
C THR A 21 -12.98 -13.14 -0.93
N LYS A 22 -11.70 -12.88 -0.59
CA LYS A 22 -10.71 -12.19 -1.44
C LYS A 22 -11.20 -10.82 -1.93
N ARG A 23 -12.09 -10.19 -1.17
CA ARG A 23 -12.63 -8.85 -1.42
C ARG A 23 -12.23 -7.94 -0.27
N THR A 24 -12.12 -6.64 -0.51
CA THR A 24 -11.66 -5.66 0.48
C THR A 24 -12.76 -4.75 0.98
N LEU A 25 -13.68 -4.33 0.11
CA LEU A 25 -14.71 -3.34 0.47
C LEU A 25 -15.78 -3.91 1.39
N GLU A 26 -16.34 -5.07 1.05
CA GLU A 26 -17.42 -5.66 1.84
C GLU A 26 -16.99 -5.99 3.27
N PRO A 27 -15.80 -6.60 3.52
CA PRO A 27 -15.31 -6.82 4.89
C PRO A 27 -15.16 -5.53 5.70
N LEU A 28 -14.71 -4.43 5.08
CA LEU A 28 -14.58 -3.14 5.75
C LEU A 28 -15.94 -2.57 6.13
N ILE A 29 -16.92 -2.58 5.22
CA ILE A 29 -18.28 -2.10 5.50
C ILE A 29 -18.92 -2.91 6.64
N PHE A 30 -18.87 -4.23 6.56
CA PHE A 30 -19.44 -5.08 7.63
C PHE A 30 -18.66 -4.99 8.94
N GLY A 31 -17.33 -4.77 8.89
CA GLY A 31 -16.50 -4.55 10.07
C GLY A 31 -16.83 -3.27 10.80
N THR A 32 -17.06 -2.17 10.06
CA THR A 32 -17.50 -0.90 10.66
C THR A 32 -18.89 -1.04 11.27
N LEU A 33 -19.85 -1.68 10.58
CA LEU A 33 -21.17 -1.98 11.15
C LEU A 33 -21.05 -2.81 12.43
N LEU A 34 -20.23 -3.86 12.43
CA LEU A 34 -19.99 -4.69 13.61
C LEU A 34 -19.43 -3.87 14.78
N THR A 35 -18.54 -2.92 14.49
CA THR A 35 -18.02 -2.00 15.52
C THR A 35 -19.16 -1.20 16.14
N TYR A 36 -20.06 -0.62 15.33
CA TYR A 36 -21.21 0.12 15.84
C TYR A 36 -22.17 -0.75 16.65
N VAL A 37 -22.40 -1.99 16.24
CA VAL A 37 -23.20 -2.96 17.02
C VAL A 37 -22.58 -3.22 18.39
N ILE A 38 -21.27 -3.48 18.44
CA ILE A 38 -20.57 -3.75 19.71
C ILE A 38 -20.59 -2.52 20.62
N THR A 39 -20.33 -1.32 20.08
CA THR A 39 -20.32 -0.08 20.87
C THR A 39 -21.72 0.27 21.40
N SER A 40 -22.74 0.07 20.58
CA SER A 40 -24.15 0.30 21.01
C SER A 40 -24.59 -0.74 22.02
N ALA A 41 -24.22 -2.03 21.84
CA ALA A 41 -24.50 -3.06 22.83
C ALA A 41 -23.86 -2.76 24.20
N ALA A 42 -22.67 -2.20 24.22
CA ALA A 42 -22.01 -1.77 25.45
C ALA A 42 -22.70 -0.58 26.15
N ARG A 43 -23.54 0.18 25.45
CA ARG A 43 -24.36 1.29 26.02
C ARG A 43 -25.70 0.83 26.56
N ILE A 44 -26.16 -0.40 26.28
CA ILE A 44 -27.46 -0.92 26.76
C ILE A 44 -27.65 -0.78 28.29
N PRO A 45 -26.63 -1.04 29.14
CA PRO A 45 -26.80 -0.88 30.58
C PRO A 45 -27.12 0.55 31.03
N SER A 46 -26.70 1.57 30.27
CA SER A 46 -26.93 2.98 30.61
C SER A 46 -28.12 3.62 29.87
N GLU A 47 -28.39 3.22 28.65
CA GLU A 47 -29.35 3.86 27.74
C GLU A 47 -30.55 2.94 27.37
N GLY A 48 -30.50 1.66 27.81
CA GLY A 48 -31.52 0.67 27.50
C GLY A 48 -31.49 0.25 26.01
N VAL A 49 -32.57 -0.39 25.56
CA VAL A 49 -32.71 -0.91 24.20
C VAL A 49 -32.66 0.19 23.13
N TYR A 50 -32.92 1.44 23.51
CA TYR A 50 -32.81 2.59 22.59
C TYR A 50 -31.40 2.77 21.97
N ALA A 51 -30.34 2.34 22.66
CA ALA A 51 -29.01 2.34 22.09
C ALA A 51 -28.89 1.60 20.75
N LEU A 52 -29.70 0.59 20.52
CA LEU A 52 -29.72 -0.18 19.28
C LEU A 52 -30.44 0.53 18.12
N SER A 53 -31.41 1.39 18.42
CA SER A 53 -32.16 2.13 17.39
C SER A 53 -31.31 3.15 16.64
N HIS A 54 -30.20 3.58 17.25
CA HIS A 54 -29.32 4.59 16.69
C HIS A 54 -28.15 4.01 15.88
N ILE A 55 -27.98 2.68 15.81
CA ILE A 55 -26.84 2.07 15.08
C ILE A 55 -26.77 2.56 13.64
N ALA A 56 -27.89 2.53 12.93
CA ALA A 56 -27.93 2.92 11.52
C ALA A 56 -27.68 4.42 11.33
N THR A 57 -28.28 5.26 12.18
CA THR A 57 -28.09 6.72 12.15
C THR A 57 -26.65 7.09 12.51
N ASP A 58 -26.09 6.55 13.56
CA ASP A 58 -24.73 6.81 14.00
C ASP A 58 -23.70 6.38 12.95
N TRP A 59 -23.94 5.24 12.30
CA TRP A 59 -23.07 4.74 11.21
C TRP A 59 -23.17 5.64 9.98
N MET A 60 -24.37 6.06 9.58
CA MET A 60 -24.58 6.99 8.47
C MET A 60 -23.98 8.37 8.78
N ASP A 61 -24.17 8.88 9.97
CA ASP A 61 -23.58 10.16 10.40
C ASP A 61 -22.05 10.11 10.37
N ALA A 62 -21.46 9.00 10.80
CA ALA A 62 -20.02 8.82 10.71
C ALA A 62 -19.55 8.79 9.25
N PHE A 63 -20.29 8.08 8.37
CA PHE A 63 -19.99 8.05 6.94
C PHE A 63 -20.04 9.46 6.32
N PHE A 64 -21.12 10.22 6.59
CA PHE A 64 -21.24 11.59 6.08
C PHE A 64 -20.17 12.51 6.66
N ARG A 65 -19.82 12.38 7.93
CA ARG A 65 -18.76 13.16 8.57
C ARG A 65 -17.41 12.93 7.88
N VAL A 66 -17.06 11.67 7.61
CA VAL A 66 -15.83 11.32 6.90
C VAL A 66 -15.88 11.83 5.45
N ALA A 67 -17.00 11.66 4.75
CA ALA A 67 -17.15 12.10 3.36
C ALA A 67 -17.14 13.62 3.19
N THR A 68 -17.57 14.38 4.20
CA THR A 68 -17.62 15.86 4.17
C THR A 68 -16.39 16.51 4.80
N ASP A 69 -15.52 15.75 5.46
CA ASP A 69 -14.28 16.26 6.02
C ASP A 69 -13.33 16.72 4.92
N TYR A 70 -12.78 17.93 5.06
CA TYR A 70 -11.92 18.55 4.05
C TYR A 70 -10.69 17.70 3.71
N SER A 71 -10.07 17.09 4.72
CA SER A 71 -8.87 16.25 4.51
C SER A 71 -9.19 15.01 3.69
N HIS A 72 -10.34 14.37 3.96
CA HIS A 72 -10.78 13.20 3.21
C HIS A 72 -11.22 13.55 1.78
N GLN A 73 -11.90 14.68 1.59
CA GLN A 73 -12.26 15.17 0.25
C GLN A 73 -11.02 15.43 -0.61
N TRP A 74 -9.96 16.00 -0.01
CA TRP A 74 -8.67 16.17 -0.67
C TRP A 74 -8.09 14.83 -1.13
N VAL A 75 -8.11 13.82 -0.27
CA VAL A 75 -7.64 12.46 -0.62
C VAL A 75 -8.46 11.88 -1.77
N PHE A 76 -9.79 11.99 -1.76
CA PHE A 76 -10.64 11.53 -2.85
C PHE A 76 -10.31 12.22 -4.18
N LEU A 77 -10.11 13.55 -4.15
CA LEU A 77 -9.72 14.31 -5.34
C LEU A 77 -8.37 13.82 -5.89
N VAL A 78 -7.38 13.66 -5.02
CA VAL A 78 -6.03 13.19 -5.41
C VAL A 78 -6.09 11.78 -6.01
N CYS A 79 -6.84 10.85 -5.40
CA CYS A 79 -7.04 9.51 -5.94
C CYS A 79 -7.73 9.53 -7.33
N ALA A 80 -8.74 10.38 -7.50
CA ALA A 80 -9.42 10.53 -8.80
C ALA A 80 -8.48 11.10 -9.87
N LEU A 81 -7.65 12.08 -9.54
CA LEU A 81 -6.65 12.65 -10.44
C LEU A 81 -5.57 11.62 -10.82
N PHE A 82 -5.07 10.84 -9.87
CA PHE A 82 -4.13 9.77 -10.17
C PHE A 82 -4.75 8.66 -11.03
N GLY A 83 -5.98 8.24 -10.75
CA GLY A 83 -6.69 7.30 -11.61
C GLY A 83 -6.84 7.81 -13.04
N SER A 84 -7.17 9.08 -13.20
CA SER A 84 -7.26 9.75 -14.52
C SER A 84 -5.89 9.80 -15.21
N LEU A 85 -4.82 10.15 -14.48
CA LEU A 85 -3.47 10.20 -15.02
C LEU A 85 -3.00 8.82 -15.50
N ILE A 86 -3.25 7.76 -14.72
CA ILE A 86 -2.90 6.37 -15.08
C ILE A 86 -3.64 5.95 -16.37
N THR A 87 -4.92 6.28 -16.46
CA THR A 87 -5.74 6.02 -17.66
C THR A 87 -5.17 6.75 -18.88
N LEU A 88 -4.87 8.04 -18.75
CA LEU A 88 -4.27 8.84 -19.82
C LEU A 88 -2.90 8.30 -20.25
N LEU A 89 -2.06 7.87 -19.33
CA LEU A 89 -0.79 7.21 -19.64
C LEU A 89 -0.97 5.91 -20.43
N GLY A 90 -2.03 5.15 -20.12
CA GLY A 90 -2.41 3.94 -20.87
C GLY A 90 -2.84 4.26 -22.29
N GLU A 91 -3.82 5.16 -22.43
CA GLU A 91 -4.41 5.56 -23.71
C GLU A 91 -3.42 6.30 -24.63
N SER A 92 -2.57 7.16 -24.10
CA SER A 92 -1.56 7.90 -24.86
C SER A 92 -0.40 7.07 -25.37
N HIS A 93 -0.39 5.75 -25.09
CA HIS A 93 0.76 4.87 -25.39
C HIS A 93 2.08 5.35 -24.76
N GLY A 94 2.02 6.27 -23.78
CA GLY A 94 3.17 6.76 -23.03
C GLY A 94 3.97 5.63 -22.38
N THR A 95 3.29 4.57 -21.96
CA THR A 95 3.90 3.36 -21.43
C THR A 95 4.81 2.64 -22.43
N LEU A 96 4.51 2.72 -23.76
CA LEU A 96 5.35 2.13 -24.80
C LEU A 96 6.65 2.93 -24.98
N GLY A 97 6.57 4.27 -24.98
CA GLY A 97 7.75 5.14 -25.05
C GLY A 97 8.67 4.92 -23.85
N PHE A 98 8.10 4.88 -22.67
CA PHE A 98 8.81 4.59 -21.42
C PHE A 98 9.46 3.19 -21.44
N THR A 99 8.72 2.16 -21.85
CA THR A 99 9.22 0.80 -22.00
C THR A 99 10.38 0.72 -23.00
N ARG A 100 10.32 1.45 -24.13
CA ARG A 100 11.42 1.51 -25.11
C ARG A 100 12.66 2.19 -24.55
N ALA A 101 12.49 3.29 -23.81
CA ALA A 101 13.61 3.99 -23.18
C ALA A 101 14.30 3.09 -22.14
N LEU A 102 13.54 2.46 -21.25
CA LEU A 102 14.07 1.53 -20.25
C LEU A 102 14.63 0.24 -20.85
N GLY A 103 14.11 -0.20 -22.00
CA GLY A 103 14.58 -1.40 -22.69
C GLY A 103 16.08 -1.36 -23.04
N LYS A 104 16.65 -0.17 -23.24
CA LYS A 104 18.09 0.03 -23.47
C LYS A 104 18.93 -0.28 -22.21
N LEU A 105 18.37 -0.07 -21.02
CA LEU A 105 19.02 -0.37 -19.73
C LEU A 105 18.81 -1.82 -19.31
N CYS A 106 17.68 -2.42 -19.73
CA CYS A 106 17.28 -3.79 -19.41
C CYS A 106 17.99 -4.81 -20.31
N ARG A 107 19.30 -5.00 -20.17
CA ARG A 107 20.10 -5.89 -21.02
C ARG A 107 19.99 -7.37 -20.62
N GLY A 108 19.63 -7.69 -19.38
CA GLY A 108 19.51 -9.03 -18.85
C GLY A 108 18.56 -9.11 -17.65
N PRO A 109 18.31 -10.29 -17.09
CA PRO A 109 17.36 -10.46 -15.98
C PRO A 109 17.70 -9.58 -14.76
N ARG A 110 18.96 -9.58 -14.34
CA ARG A 110 19.40 -8.79 -13.18
C ARG A 110 19.30 -7.29 -13.42
N SER A 111 19.72 -6.80 -14.59
CA SER A 111 19.60 -5.37 -14.92
C SER A 111 18.15 -4.94 -15.02
N THR A 112 17.25 -5.78 -15.55
CA THR A 112 15.82 -5.48 -15.59
C THR A 112 15.22 -5.35 -14.19
N MET A 113 15.53 -6.29 -13.29
CA MET A 113 15.10 -6.22 -11.90
C MET A 113 15.66 -4.99 -11.17
N MET A 114 16.95 -4.66 -11.40
CA MET A 114 17.58 -3.47 -10.81
C MET A 114 16.96 -2.17 -11.33
N VAL A 115 16.69 -2.08 -12.64
CA VAL A 115 15.99 -0.94 -13.24
C VAL A 115 14.59 -0.81 -12.64
N THR A 116 13.86 -1.93 -12.46
CA THR A 116 12.53 -1.90 -11.80
C THR A 116 12.63 -1.32 -10.38
N TRP A 117 13.61 -1.77 -9.60
CA TRP A 117 13.83 -1.28 -8.24
C TRP A 117 14.18 0.22 -8.21
N ILE A 118 15.11 0.68 -9.06
CA ILE A 118 15.48 2.10 -9.17
C ILE A 118 14.26 2.94 -9.55
N MET A 119 13.47 2.49 -10.53
CA MET A 119 12.26 3.18 -10.94
C MET A 119 11.22 3.22 -9.82
N GLY A 120 11.13 2.16 -9.01
CA GLY A 120 10.30 2.11 -7.81
C GLY A 120 10.67 3.16 -6.78
N ILE A 121 11.96 3.48 -6.65
CA ILE A 121 12.42 4.58 -5.78
C ILE A 121 12.12 5.94 -6.42
N LEU A 122 12.27 6.09 -7.74
CA LEU A 122 12.05 7.37 -8.43
C LEU A 122 10.57 7.77 -8.48
N ILE A 123 9.65 6.81 -8.54
CA ILE A 123 8.20 7.05 -8.55
C ILE A 123 7.68 6.97 -7.11
N PHE A 124 8.17 7.81 -6.22
CA PHE A 124 7.90 7.77 -4.78
C PHE A 124 6.68 8.59 -4.35
N VAL A 125 6.06 9.33 -5.24
CA VAL A 125 4.99 10.28 -4.90
C VAL A 125 3.80 9.59 -4.26
N ASP A 126 3.43 8.42 -4.80
CA ASP A 126 2.30 7.62 -4.34
C ASP A 126 2.53 6.15 -4.65
N ASP A 127 2.20 5.25 -3.72
CA ASP A 127 2.42 3.81 -3.84
C ASP A 127 1.52 3.17 -4.90
N TYR A 128 0.27 3.60 -5.01
CA TYR A 128 -0.64 3.10 -6.03
C TYR A 128 -0.18 3.47 -7.45
N LEU A 129 0.22 4.73 -7.64
CA LEU A 129 0.81 5.20 -8.90
C LEU A 129 2.08 4.41 -9.23
N ASN A 130 2.94 4.17 -8.24
CA ASN A 130 4.16 3.38 -8.36
C ASN A 130 3.85 1.96 -8.87
N ILE A 131 3.01 1.23 -8.13
CA ILE A 131 2.65 -0.16 -8.43
C ILE A 131 2.02 -0.29 -9.81
N MET A 132 1.03 0.56 -10.13
CA MET A 132 0.32 0.49 -11.41
C MET A 132 1.22 0.83 -12.60
N THR A 133 2.04 1.88 -12.48
CA THR A 133 2.96 2.29 -13.55
C THR A 133 4.02 1.23 -13.79
N LEU A 134 4.69 0.75 -12.74
CA LEU A 134 5.75 -0.24 -12.89
C LEU A 134 5.22 -1.59 -13.34
N SER A 135 4.10 -2.05 -12.81
CA SER A 135 3.51 -3.32 -13.24
C SER A 135 3.15 -3.30 -14.72
N THR A 136 2.63 -2.19 -15.22
CA THR A 136 2.25 -2.04 -16.63
C THR A 136 3.49 -1.92 -17.53
N CYS A 137 4.44 -1.05 -17.18
CA CYS A 137 5.61 -0.78 -18.00
C CYS A 137 6.65 -1.91 -18.00
N MET A 138 6.89 -2.51 -16.84
CA MET A 138 7.97 -3.49 -16.68
C MET A 138 7.54 -4.91 -17.02
N LYS A 139 6.25 -5.24 -17.03
CA LYS A 139 5.73 -6.57 -17.35
C LYS A 139 6.27 -7.13 -18.66
N LYS A 140 6.19 -6.34 -19.74
CA LYS A 140 6.69 -6.78 -21.06
C LYS A 140 8.20 -6.96 -21.08
N LEU A 141 8.95 -6.08 -20.42
CA LEU A 141 10.41 -6.17 -20.32
C LEU A 141 10.86 -7.38 -19.49
N THR A 142 10.19 -7.65 -18.36
CA THR A 142 10.49 -8.82 -17.53
C THR A 142 10.17 -10.11 -18.23
N ASP A 143 9.05 -10.21 -18.96
CA ASP A 143 8.70 -11.39 -19.76
C ASP A 143 9.78 -11.63 -20.86
N GLN A 144 10.22 -10.60 -21.58
CA GLN A 144 11.28 -10.69 -22.59
C GLN A 144 12.65 -11.09 -22.00
N ARG A 145 12.94 -10.71 -20.75
CA ARG A 145 14.20 -11.00 -20.07
C ARG A 145 14.13 -12.20 -19.13
N ARG A 146 13.05 -12.99 -19.22
CA ARG A 146 12.87 -14.24 -18.47
C ARG A 146 12.92 -14.04 -16.95
N VAL A 147 12.39 -12.93 -16.47
CA VAL A 147 12.19 -12.66 -15.06
C VAL A 147 10.80 -13.15 -14.68
N PRO A 148 10.65 -14.05 -13.68
CA PRO A 148 9.33 -14.51 -13.23
C PRO A 148 8.46 -13.34 -12.77
N ARG A 149 7.15 -13.43 -13.03
CA ARG A 149 6.19 -12.40 -12.62
C ARG A 149 6.12 -12.24 -11.10
N GLU A 150 6.34 -13.32 -10.37
CA GLU A 150 6.45 -13.33 -8.91
C GLU A 150 7.63 -12.48 -8.42
N ALA A 151 8.76 -12.51 -9.15
CA ALA A 151 9.90 -11.64 -8.82
C ALA A 151 9.61 -10.19 -9.13
N LEU A 152 8.91 -9.89 -10.23
CA LEU A 152 8.44 -8.54 -10.53
C LEU A 152 7.51 -8.02 -9.44
N SER A 153 6.49 -8.81 -9.07
CA SER A 153 5.55 -8.44 -8.01
C SER A 153 6.26 -8.20 -6.68
N TYR A 154 7.20 -9.07 -6.31
CA TYR A 154 7.99 -8.91 -5.09
C TYR A 154 8.78 -7.60 -5.08
N ILE A 155 9.45 -7.26 -6.18
CA ILE A 155 10.26 -6.04 -6.28
C ILE A 155 9.36 -4.80 -6.17
N ILE A 156 8.25 -4.78 -6.88
CA ILE A 156 7.32 -3.64 -6.89
C ILE A 156 6.69 -3.46 -5.49
N ASP A 157 6.18 -4.52 -4.89
CA ASP A 157 5.51 -4.49 -3.60
C ASP A 157 6.46 -4.12 -2.46
N SER A 158 7.67 -4.72 -2.46
CA SER A 158 8.69 -4.43 -1.45
C SER A 158 9.41 -3.08 -1.64
N THR A 159 9.12 -2.35 -2.70
CA THR A 159 9.73 -1.04 -2.99
C THR A 159 8.70 0.08 -2.92
N GLY A 160 7.56 -0.05 -3.59
CA GLY A 160 6.59 1.03 -3.77
C GLY A 160 6.08 1.60 -2.45
N ALA A 161 5.37 0.82 -1.66
CA ALA A 161 4.83 1.27 -0.39
C ALA A 161 5.92 1.65 0.64
N PRO A 162 7.00 0.85 0.84
CA PRO A 162 8.07 1.23 1.76
C PRO A 162 8.77 2.54 1.39
N VAL A 163 9.04 2.78 0.11
CA VAL A 163 9.67 4.04 -0.34
C VAL A 163 8.76 5.23 -0.07
N CYS A 164 7.46 5.11 -0.36
CA CYS A 164 6.49 6.17 -0.06
C CYS A 164 6.38 6.45 1.44
N ALA A 165 6.59 5.44 2.29
CA ALA A 165 6.52 5.60 3.74
C ALA A 165 7.75 6.29 4.36
N ILE A 166 8.89 6.33 3.67
CA ILE A 166 10.14 6.92 4.21
C ILE A 166 10.59 8.17 3.47
N LEU A 167 10.16 8.38 2.22
CA LEU A 167 10.54 9.58 1.48
C LEU A 167 9.59 10.73 1.81
N PRO A 168 10.13 11.90 2.20
CA PRO A 168 9.32 13.11 2.35
C PRO A 168 8.73 13.49 0.98
N PHE A 169 7.62 14.22 0.97
CA PHE A 169 6.90 14.64 -0.24
C PHE A 169 6.06 13.54 -0.93
N SER A 170 5.92 12.37 -0.32
CA SER A 170 4.94 11.36 -0.73
C SER A 170 3.57 11.63 -0.09
N THR A 171 2.51 11.02 -0.64
CA THR A 171 1.16 11.07 -0.04
C THR A 171 1.17 10.47 1.37
N TRP A 172 1.93 9.41 1.60
CA TRP A 172 2.07 8.78 2.90
C TRP A 172 2.85 9.60 3.90
N ALA A 173 3.90 10.32 3.47
CA ALA A 173 4.66 11.21 4.35
C ALA A 173 3.78 12.34 4.90
N ILE A 174 2.90 12.92 4.06
CA ILE A 174 1.94 13.94 4.48
C ILE A 174 0.96 13.36 5.51
N PHE A 175 0.42 12.18 5.24
CA PHE A 175 -0.51 11.51 6.16
C PHE A 175 0.14 11.18 7.50
N PHE A 176 1.30 10.51 7.49
CA PHE A 176 2.01 10.13 8.71
C PHE A 176 2.51 11.33 9.51
N SER A 177 2.96 12.39 8.84
CA SER A 177 3.40 13.60 9.55
C SER A 177 2.28 14.21 10.38
N GLY A 178 1.08 14.30 9.81
CA GLY A 178 -0.11 14.77 10.54
C GLY A 178 -0.48 13.83 11.70
N LEU A 179 -0.46 12.52 11.46
CA LEU A 179 -0.81 11.53 12.47
C LEU A 179 0.17 11.54 13.66
N PHE A 180 1.48 11.60 13.39
CA PHE A 180 2.49 11.62 14.44
C PHE A 180 2.51 12.93 15.21
N PHE A 181 2.33 14.06 14.54
CA PHE A 181 2.34 15.37 15.16
C PHE A 181 1.22 15.57 16.17
N THR A 182 0.09 14.87 16.02
CA THR A 182 -1.05 14.93 16.94
C THR A 182 -0.89 14.01 18.16
N GLN A 183 0.18 13.22 18.26
CA GLN A 183 0.36 12.32 19.40
C GLN A 183 0.72 13.08 20.70
N PRO A 184 0.22 12.63 21.85
CA PRO A 184 0.61 13.19 23.14
C PRO A 184 2.13 13.12 23.34
N GLY A 185 2.71 14.18 23.90
CA GLY A 185 4.15 14.27 24.16
C GLY A 185 5.01 14.81 22.99
N ILE A 186 4.51 14.82 21.76
CA ILE A 186 5.26 15.40 20.63
C ILE A 186 5.48 16.91 20.80
N ALA A 187 4.48 17.63 21.33
CA ALA A 187 4.59 19.05 21.63
C ALA A 187 5.71 19.36 22.64
N GLU A 188 5.99 18.43 23.57
CA GLU A 188 7.04 18.55 24.57
C GLU A 188 8.46 18.35 23.97
N LEU A 189 8.57 17.70 22.82
CA LEU A 189 9.84 17.51 22.11
C LEU A 189 10.29 18.75 21.35
N GLY A 190 9.44 19.79 21.27
CA GLY A 190 9.76 21.06 20.65
C GLY A 190 9.83 21.05 19.12
N TYR A 191 9.30 20.02 18.46
CA TYR A 191 9.20 20.00 17.01
C TYR A 191 8.15 21.01 16.54
N GLY A 192 8.58 21.95 15.68
CA GLY A 192 7.75 23.08 15.26
C GLY A 192 6.68 22.71 14.21
N THR A 193 6.87 21.64 13.47
CA THR A 193 6.00 21.25 12.35
C THR A 193 5.78 19.75 12.26
N ALA A 194 4.68 19.36 11.61
CA ALA A 194 4.37 17.95 11.35
C ALA A 194 5.46 17.27 10.49
N ILE A 195 5.97 17.96 9.48
CA ILE A 195 7.00 17.41 8.61
C ILE A 195 8.34 17.24 9.35
N GLU A 196 8.67 18.10 10.27
CA GLU A 196 9.85 17.98 11.12
C GLU A 196 9.76 16.76 12.03
N THR A 197 8.58 16.53 12.65
CA THR A 197 8.30 15.32 13.40
C THR A 197 8.51 14.08 12.53
N PHE A 198 8.01 14.09 11.30
CA PHE A 198 8.17 12.97 10.37
C PHE A 198 9.65 12.67 10.08
N TYR A 199 10.49 13.69 9.84
CA TYR A 199 11.92 13.48 9.62
C TYR A 199 12.60 12.77 10.78
N HIS A 200 12.20 13.05 12.02
CA HIS A 200 12.73 12.37 13.19
C HIS A 200 12.23 10.92 13.35
N VAL A 201 11.10 10.58 12.75
CA VAL A 201 10.54 9.22 12.77
C VAL A 201 11.16 8.32 11.68
N ILE A 202 11.59 8.87 10.54
CA ILE A 202 12.14 8.08 9.41
C ILE A 202 13.21 7.06 9.85
N PRO A 203 14.21 7.39 10.69
CA PRO A 203 15.23 6.43 11.11
C PRO A 203 14.68 5.21 11.86
N PHE A 204 13.48 5.31 12.42
CA PHE A 204 12.81 4.23 13.13
C PHE A 204 11.86 3.41 12.26
N ALA A 205 11.70 3.76 10.99
CA ALA A 205 10.92 3.02 10.01
C ALA A 205 11.67 1.76 9.53
N PHE A 206 12.12 0.91 10.46
CA PHE A 206 13.00 -0.23 10.21
C PHE A 206 12.47 -1.18 9.14
N TYR A 207 11.16 -1.45 9.14
CA TYR A 207 10.56 -2.32 8.13
C TYR A 207 10.73 -1.74 6.73
N ALA A 208 10.38 -0.46 6.54
CA ALA A 208 10.44 0.18 5.23
C ALA A 208 11.88 0.27 4.72
N ILE A 209 12.81 0.66 5.58
CA ILE A 209 14.25 0.71 5.26
C ILE A 209 14.78 -0.68 4.89
N ALA A 210 14.47 -1.70 5.70
CA ALA A 210 14.91 -3.07 5.44
C ALA A 210 14.30 -3.62 4.15
N ALA A 211 13.02 -3.37 3.87
CA ALA A 211 12.33 -3.81 2.67
C ALA A 211 12.98 -3.23 1.40
N VAL A 212 13.33 -1.94 1.39
CA VAL A 212 14.00 -1.31 0.26
C VAL A 212 15.41 -1.86 0.04
N ILE A 213 16.16 -2.13 1.13
CA ILE A 213 17.53 -2.65 1.05
C ILE A 213 17.58 -4.13 0.67
N ILE A 214 16.64 -4.95 1.11
CA ILE A 214 16.65 -6.39 0.85
C ILE A 214 16.42 -6.72 -0.63
N VAL A 215 15.73 -5.85 -1.37
CA VAL A 215 15.44 -6.05 -2.80
C VAL A 215 16.71 -6.08 -3.65
N PRO A 216 17.63 -5.10 -3.62
CA PRO A 216 18.88 -5.20 -4.39
C PRO A 216 19.75 -6.36 -3.92
N LEU A 217 19.78 -6.72 -2.63
CA LEU A 217 20.49 -7.90 -2.15
C LEU A 217 19.92 -9.21 -2.72
N PHE A 218 18.59 -9.28 -2.86
CA PHE A 218 17.93 -10.39 -3.55
C PHE A 218 18.30 -10.42 -5.05
N ILE A 219 18.32 -9.29 -5.73
CA ILE A 219 18.65 -9.20 -7.17
C ILE A 219 20.10 -9.65 -7.42
N VAL A 220 21.04 -9.23 -6.59
CA VAL A 220 22.46 -9.62 -6.69
C VAL A 220 22.65 -11.11 -6.34
N GLY A 221 21.77 -11.67 -5.51
CA GLY A 221 21.81 -13.09 -5.12
C GLY A 221 22.41 -13.34 -3.75
N VAL A 222 22.60 -12.30 -2.92
CA VAL A 222 22.99 -12.43 -1.52
C VAL A 222 21.85 -13.07 -0.72
N VAL A 223 20.62 -12.63 -0.96
CA VAL A 223 19.42 -13.23 -0.36
C VAL A 223 19.00 -14.43 -1.20
N PRO A 224 18.88 -15.64 -0.62
CA PRO A 224 18.52 -16.84 -1.36
C PRO A 224 17.05 -16.81 -1.80
N LYS A 225 16.77 -17.44 -2.95
CA LYS A 225 15.41 -17.66 -3.44
C LYS A 225 14.78 -18.79 -2.64
N LEU A 226 13.79 -18.48 -1.79
CA LEU A 226 13.13 -19.44 -0.91
C LEU A 226 11.69 -19.73 -1.36
N GLY A 227 11.15 -20.87 -0.94
CA GLY A 227 9.73 -21.22 -1.10
C GLY A 227 9.21 -21.05 -2.52
N ARG A 228 8.08 -20.38 -2.67
CA ARG A 228 7.41 -20.13 -3.97
C ARG A 228 8.27 -19.39 -4.98
N MET A 229 9.13 -18.49 -4.52
CA MET A 229 10.05 -17.76 -5.41
C MET A 229 11.03 -18.72 -6.12
N ARG A 230 11.58 -19.69 -5.40
CA ARG A 230 12.45 -20.73 -6.00
C ARG A 230 11.71 -21.55 -7.04
N THR A 231 10.46 -21.91 -6.77
CA THR A 231 9.60 -22.65 -7.71
C THR A 231 9.31 -21.81 -8.95
N ALA A 232 8.96 -20.52 -8.81
CA ALA A 232 8.71 -19.62 -9.91
C ALA A 232 9.91 -19.50 -10.87
N TYR A 233 11.12 -19.36 -10.32
CA TYR A 233 12.35 -19.35 -11.13
C TYR A 233 12.60 -20.68 -11.84
N ARG A 234 12.28 -21.81 -11.22
CA ARG A 234 12.40 -23.14 -11.89
C ARG A 234 11.40 -23.27 -13.03
N LEU A 235 10.13 -22.89 -12.81
CA LEU A 235 9.09 -22.97 -13.84
C LEU A 235 9.36 -22.01 -15.00
N SER A 236 9.85 -20.81 -14.75
CA SER A 236 10.22 -19.86 -15.81
C SER A 236 11.36 -20.37 -16.69
N LEU A 237 12.20 -21.27 -16.19
CA LEU A 237 13.24 -21.93 -16.96
C LEU A 237 12.69 -23.11 -17.79
N ILE A 238 11.64 -23.77 -17.32
CA ILE A 238 11.05 -24.96 -18.01
C ILE A 238 10.18 -24.52 -19.19
N HIS A 239 9.36 -23.47 -19.07
CA HIS A 239 8.56 -22.93 -20.18
C HIS A 239 9.36 -22.38 -21.36
N ILE A 240 10.69 -22.37 -21.25
CA ILE A 240 11.62 -21.95 -22.30
C ILE A 240 12.06 -23.13 -23.16
N SER A 241 11.90 -24.35 -22.68
CA SER A 241 12.31 -25.56 -23.37
C SER A 241 11.22 -26.19 -24.25
N GLU A 242 9.99 -25.65 -24.23
CA GLU A 242 8.91 -26.06 -25.14
C GLU A 242 8.73 -24.98 -26.22
N PRO A 243 9.26 -25.15 -27.43
CA PRO A 243 8.92 -24.31 -28.57
C PRO A 243 7.48 -24.61 -28.97
N THR A 244 6.61 -23.62 -28.89
CA THR A 244 5.31 -23.61 -29.56
C THR A 244 5.51 -23.43 -31.05
#